data_174d426c0ee0a68913a9ce08cee0105a
#
_entry.id   174d426c0ee0a68913a9ce08cee0105a
#
_cell.length_a   1.000
_cell.length_b   1.000
_cell.length_c   1.000
_cell.angle_alpha   90.00
_cell.angle_beta   90.00
_cell.angle_gamma   90.00
#
_symmetry.space_group_name_H-M   'P 1'
#
loop_
_entity.id
_entity.type
_entity.pdbx_description
1 polymer ?
#
loop_
_entity_poly.entity_id
_entity_poly.type
_entity_poly.pdbx_seq_one_letter_code
_entity_poly.pdbx_strand_id
1 'polypeptide(L)'
;RLPMAIDFLRTEILHSGRISDAMHRLPHYFAPFQSYVIQRAEDDESRFEQVVALQILESEAAYRARNASPSGMFVYQFECIARNRLGYSQGLKAMSMDPLYSDDWTRWIVRLSNELGSKELAEVVYTASQHFYNRRTTQSAGKSAPVAATTSPPTTLFGDQEGRIAKANIGRDPLFFFAALQRQLDYPVVPRSQKADAFRKLDPTLEARFNKLEQRLKIVEMETKGGIDLKQFYKTEDSTDNL
;
A
#
# COMPACT_ATOMS: atom_id res chain seq x y z
N ARG A 1 33.18 2.05 12.15
CA ARG A 1 31.90 1.76 12.91
C ARG A 1 30.94 0.89 12.11
N LEU A 2 30.67 1.17 10.80
CA LEU A 2 29.82 0.31 9.97
C LEU A 2 30.35 -1.13 9.82
N PRO A 3 31.65 -1.39 9.60
CA PRO A 3 32.17 -2.75 9.55
C PRO A 3 31.86 -3.58 10.79
N MET A 4 31.95 -2.98 11.99
CA MET A 4 31.60 -3.67 13.23
C MET A 4 30.13 -4.05 13.30
N ALA A 5 29.22 -3.21 12.80
CA ALA A 5 27.80 -3.53 12.71
C ALA A 5 27.56 -4.70 11.75
N ILE A 6 28.26 -4.75 10.62
CA ILE A 6 28.18 -5.85 9.66
C ILE A 6 28.74 -7.16 10.25
N ASP A 7 29.85 -7.10 10.97
CA ASP A 7 30.42 -8.28 11.66
C ASP A 7 29.47 -8.79 12.76
N PHE A 8 28.80 -7.88 13.46
CA PHE A 8 27.78 -8.24 14.43
C PHE A 8 26.59 -8.96 13.75
N LEU A 9 26.05 -8.39 12.66
CA LEU A 9 25.00 -9.03 11.86
C LEU A 9 25.43 -10.43 11.39
N ARG A 10 26.64 -10.55 10.87
CA ARG A 10 27.19 -11.85 10.42
C ARG A 10 27.22 -12.88 11.54
N THR A 11 27.67 -12.47 12.73
CA THR A 11 27.75 -13.36 13.90
C THR A 11 26.34 -13.80 14.32
N GLU A 12 25.38 -12.89 14.37
CA GLU A 12 23.98 -13.19 14.74
C GLU A 12 23.32 -14.11 13.70
N ILE A 13 23.57 -13.92 12.42
CA ILE A 13 23.07 -14.82 11.37
C ILE A 13 23.59 -16.25 11.57
N LEU A 14 24.87 -16.39 11.89
CA LEU A 14 25.48 -17.70 12.12
C LEU A 14 24.95 -18.38 13.40
N HIS A 15 24.51 -17.58 14.38
CA HIS A 15 24.01 -18.06 15.66
C HIS A 15 22.51 -18.36 15.66
N SER A 16 21.70 -17.42 15.17
CA SER A 16 20.22 -17.45 15.24
C SER A 16 19.55 -17.75 13.91
N GLY A 17 20.26 -17.60 12.79
CA GLY A 17 19.69 -17.64 11.45
C GLY A 17 18.86 -16.41 11.07
N ARG A 18 18.75 -15.39 11.96
CA ARG A 18 17.91 -14.20 11.77
C ARG A 18 18.71 -12.91 11.77
N ILE A 19 18.42 -12.06 10.79
CA ILE A 19 19.05 -10.73 10.67
C ILE A 19 18.25 -9.67 11.42
N SER A 20 16.92 -9.79 11.43
CA SER A 20 16.02 -8.77 11.98
C SER A 20 16.28 -8.48 13.46
N ASP A 21 16.54 -9.52 14.26
CA ASP A 21 16.82 -9.38 15.70
C ASP A 21 18.12 -8.59 15.93
N ALA A 22 19.15 -8.84 15.12
CA ALA A 22 20.39 -8.12 15.15
C ALA A 22 20.24 -6.65 14.74
N MET A 23 19.43 -6.39 13.69
CA MET A 23 19.12 -5.04 13.26
C MET A 23 18.39 -4.24 14.34
N HIS A 24 17.44 -4.86 15.05
CA HIS A 24 16.73 -4.20 16.17
C HIS A 24 17.66 -3.79 17.31
N ARG A 25 18.76 -4.52 17.54
CA ARG A 25 19.79 -4.18 18.53
C ARG A 25 20.72 -3.05 18.08
N LEU A 26 20.65 -2.67 16.81
CA LEU A 26 21.51 -1.63 16.22
C LEU A 26 20.66 -0.44 15.67
N PRO A 27 19.83 0.23 16.49
CA PRO A 27 18.91 1.27 16.03
C PRO A 27 19.61 2.52 15.48
N HIS A 28 20.91 2.70 15.75
CA HIS A 28 21.72 3.79 15.19
C HIS A 28 22.16 3.56 13.74
N TYR A 29 22.06 2.31 13.25
CA TYR A 29 22.44 1.93 11.88
C TYR A 29 21.23 1.60 11.03
N PHE A 30 20.19 1.03 11.64
CA PHE A 30 19.01 0.55 10.92
C PHE A 30 17.76 1.23 11.46
N ALA A 31 17.00 1.86 10.58
CA ALA A 31 15.71 2.41 10.94
C ALA A 31 14.71 1.28 11.29
N PRO A 32 13.73 1.54 12.17
CA PRO A 32 12.74 0.53 12.56
C PRO A 32 11.99 -0.08 11.39
N PHE A 33 11.69 0.70 10.35
CA PHE A 33 11.08 0.20 9.13
C PHE A 33 11.95 -0.83 8.40
N GLN A 34 13.27 -0.60 8.33
CA GLN A 34 14.21 -1.54 7.70
C GLN A 34 14.24 -2.88 8.42
N SER A 35 14.32 -2.85 9.76
CA SER A 35 14.27 -4.07 10.58
C SER A 35 12.94 -4.81 10.40
N TYR A 36 11.83 -4.07 10.31
CA TYR A 36 10.50 -4.63 10.06
C TYR A 36 10.42 -5.35 8.69
N VAL A 37 10.94 -4.74 7.63
CA VAL A 37 10.93 -5.32 6.29
C VAL A 37 11.70 -6.65 6.26
N ILE A 38 12.87 -6.70 6.90
CA ILE A 38 13.65 -7.95 7.02
C ILE A 38 12.90 -8.98 7.87
N GLN A 39 12.32 -8.58 9.00
CA GLN A 39 11.52 -9.47 9.84
C GLN A 39 10.38 -10.13 9.03
N ARG A 40 9.70 -9.36 8.16
CA ARG A 40 8.66 -9.91 7.30
C ARG A 40 9.19 -10.90 6.26
N ALA A 41 10.44 -10.75 5.81
CA ALA A 41 11.07 -11.69 4.90
C ALA A 41 11.57 -12.98 5.59
N GLU A 42 11.85 -12.89 6.90
CA GLU A 42 12.26 -14.02 7.74
C GLU A 42 11.08 -14.80 8.34
N ASP A 43 9.86 -14.29 8.17
CA ASP A 43 8.65 -14.94 8.65
C ASP A 43 8.26 -16.05 7.66
N ASP A 44 8.28 -17.31 8.13
CA ASP A 44 8.00 -18.50 7.33
C ASP A 44 6.58 -18.51 6.72
N GLU A 45 5.63 -17.84 7.38
CA GLU A 45 4.27 -17.69 6.87
C GLU A 45 4.17 -16.63 5.77
N SER A 46 5.12 -15.72 5.70
CA SER A 46 5.15 -14.69 4.66
C SER A 46 5.76 -15.26 3.38
N ARG A 47 5.10 -15.02 2.24
CA ARG A 47 5.67 -15.35 0.93
C ARG A 47 6.55 -14.22 0.38
N PHE A 48 7.07 -13.39 1.27
CA PHE A 48 7.89 -12.23 0.92
C PHE A 48 9.36 -12.63 0.81
N GLU A 49 9.96 -12.40 -0.34
CA GLU A 49 11.32 -12.85 -0.63
C GLU A 49 12.39 -11.96 0.02
N GLN A 50 13.38 -12.56 0.67
CA GLN A 50 14.48 -11.86 1.31
C GLN A 50 15.27 -10.96 0.34
N VAL A 51 15.43 -11.41 -0.92
CA VAL A 51 16.08 -10.59 -1.96
C VAL A 51 15.33 -9.30 -2.20
N VAL A 52 14.00 -9.35 -2.27
CA VAL A 52 13.16 -8.15 -2.44
C VAL A 52 13.25 -7.24 -1.21
N ALA A 53 13.29 -7.83 -0.01
CA ALA A 53 13.51 -7.07 1.23
C ALA A 53 14.83 -6.28 1.18
N LEU A 54 15.93 -6.92 0.80
CA LEU A 54 17.24 -6.25 0.67
C LEU A 54 17.23 -5.16 -0.41
N GLN A 55 16.55 -5.37 -1.54
CA GLN A 55 16.39 -4.35 -2.58
C GLN A 55 15.57 -3.15 -2.09
N ILE A 56 14.55 -3.36 -1.24
CA ILE A 56 13.81 -2.28 -0.60
C ILE A 56 14.73 -1.47 0.31
N LEU A 57 15.53 -2.13 1.13
CA LEU A 57 16.49 -1.47 2.03
C LEU A 57 17.53 -0.66 1.26
N GLU A 58 18.08 -1.22 0.18
CA GLU A 58 19.04 -0.54 -0.70
C GLU A 58 18.42 0.73 -1.30
N SER A 59 17.23 0.62 -1.87
CA SER A 59 16.52 1.72 -2.50
C SER A 59 16.14 2.80 -1.49
N GLU A 60 15.70 2.41 -0.29
CA GLU A 60 15.38 3.34 0.80
C GLU A 60 16.65 4.08 1.27
N ALA A 61 17.74 3.36 1.51
CA ALA A 61 19.00 3.95 1.94
C ALA A 61 19.56 4.93 0.91
N ALA A 62 19.51 4.58 -0.38
CA ALA A 62 19.92 5.45 -1.48
C ALA A 62 19.04 6.69 -1.59
N TYR A 63 17.73 6.56 -1.37
CA TYR A 63 16.80 7.69 -1.37
C TYR A 63 17.03 8.60 -0.15
N ARG A 64 17.21 8.03 1.03
CA ARG A 64 17.54 8.74 2.25
C ARG A 64 18.84 9.53 2.14
N ALA A 65 19.86 8.97 1.49
CA ALA A 65 21.15 9.64 1.25
C ALA A 65 21.05 10.86 0.32
N ARG A 66 19.99 10.97 -0.49
CA ARG A 66 19.69 12.12 -1.36
C ARG A 66 18.82 13.18 -0.67
N ASN A 67 18.77 13.22 0.65
CA ASN A 67 17.93 14.12 1.44
C ASN A 67 16.43 13.98 1.13
N ALA A 68 15.93 12.75 1.17
CA ALA A 68 14.51 12.45 0.98
C ALA A 68 13.63 13.33 1.88
N SER A 69 12.56 13.88 1.31
CA SER A 69 11.56 14.57 2.11
C SER A 69 10.79 13.57 2.99
N PRO A 70 10.29 13.97 4.17
CA PRO A 70 9.46 13.10 5.00
C PRO A 70 8.22 12.59 4.27
N SER A 71 7.58 13.42 3.43
CA SER A 71 6.45 13.02 2.60
C SER A 71 6.83 11.96 1.56
N GLY A 72 7.98 12.14 0.88
CA GLY A 72 8.48 11.17 -0.10
C GLY A 72 8.86 9.85 0.54
N MET A 73 9.55 9.88 1.68
CA MET A 73 9.91 8.67 2.43
C MET A 73 8.66 7.93 2.93
N PHE A 74 7.69 8.67 3.46
CA PHE A 74 6.42 8.09 3.90
C PHE A 74 5.72 7.35 2.74
N VAL A 75 5.57 8.00 1.59
CA VAL A 75 4.89 7.38 0.44
C VAL A 75 5.65 6.16 -0.06
N TYR A 76 6.98 6.22 -0.15
CA TYR A 76 7.82 5.08 -0.51
C TYR A 76 7.62 3.89 0.44
N GLN A 77 7.77 4.10 1.74
CA GLN A 77 7.61 3.06 2.76
C GLN A 77 6.20 2.48 2.76
N PHE A 78 5.18 3.34 2.65
CA PHE A 78 3.79 2.91 2.57
C PHE A 78 3.51 2.08 1.32
N GLU A 79 4.04 2.50 0.16
CA GLU A 79 3.90 1.74 -1.08
C GLU A 79 4.62 0.38 -0.99
N CYS A 80 5.78 0.29 -0.32
CA CYS A 80 6.46 -0.98 -0.04
C CYS A 80 5.55 -1.94 0.74
N ILE A 81 4.89 -1.45 1.80
CA ILE A 81 3.94 -2.24 2.60
C ILE A 81 2.77 -2.71 1.73
N ALA A 82 2.16 -1.80 0.98
CA ALA A 82 0.97 -2.07 0.17
C ALA A 82 1.25 -3.08 -0.96
N ARG A 83 2.30 -2.86 -1.73
CA ARG A 83 2.62 -3.70 -2.89
C ARG A 83 3.11 -5.09 -2.52
N ASN A 84 3.85 -5.21 -1.42
CA ASN A 84 4.39 -6.49 -0.96
C ASN A 84 3.54 -7.15 0.14
N ARG A 85 2.38 -6.56 0.49
CA ARG A 85 1.42 -7.09 1.49
C ARG A 85 2.08 -7.39 2.85
N LEU A 86 2.94 -6.48 3.30
CA LEU A 86 3.71 -6.70 4.52
C LEU A 86 2.89 -6.55 5.81
N GLY A 87 1.68 -5.99 5.73
CA GLY A 87 0.80 -5.73 6.88
C GLY A 87 0.86 -4.27 7.34
N TYR A 88 -0.30 -3.60 7.29
CA TYR A 88 -0.37 -2.15 7.54
C TYR A 88 -0.14 -1.78 9.00
N SER A 89 -0.74 -2.47 9.95
CA SER A 89 -0.68 -2.10 11.37
C SER A 89 0.75 -2.09 11.90
N GLN A 90 1.48 -3.19 11.69
CA GLN A 90 2.86 -3.30 12.15
C GLN A 90 3.82 -2.44 11.34
N GLY A 91 3.60 -2.34 10.01
CA GLY A 91 4.42 -1.51 9.14
C GLY A 91 4.32 -0.02 9.48
N LEU A 92 3.11 0.50 9.69
CA LEU A 92 2.91 1.90 10.11
C LEU A 92 3.46 2.16 11.51
N LYS A 93 3.37 1.19 12.43
CA LYS A 93 4.01 1.29 13.72
C LYS A 93 5.53 1.40 13.58
N ALA A 94 6.16 0.59 12.73
CA ALA A 94 7.59 0.68 12.47
C ALA A 94 7.97 2.02 11.82
N MET A 95 7.17 2.50 10.85
CA MET A 95 7.36 3.82 10.24
C MET A 95 7.28 4.95 11.27
N SER A 96 6.29 4.93 12.18
CA SER A 96 6.10 5.98 13.19
C SER A 96 7.28 6.13 14.16
N MET A 97 8.10 5.10 14.29
CA MET A 97 9.31 5.14 15.15
C MET A 97 10.58 5.57 14.39
N ASP A 98 10.50 5.87 13.09
CA ASP A 98 11.64 6.31 12.31
C ASP A 98 12.06 7.74 12.72
N PRO A 99 13.33 7.98 13.06
CA PRO A 99 13.82 9.31 13.49
C PRO A 99 13.73 10.38 12.39
N LEU A 100 13.44 10.02 11.15
CA LEU A 100 13.19 10.98 10.07
C LEU A 100 11.91 11.79 10.32
N TYR A 101 10.93 11.21 11.00
CA TYR A 101 9.63 11.81 11.20
C TYR A 101 9.61 12.70 12.46
N SER A 102 9.06 13.90 12.31
CA SER A 102 8.76 14.78 13.44
C SER A 102 7.58 14.22 14.25
N ASP A 103 7.35 14.80 15.43
CA ASP A 103 6.22 14.44 16.30
C ASP A 103 4.87 14.57 15.58
N ASP A 104 4.72 15.53 14.67
CA ASP A 104 3.50 15.72 13.88
C ASP A 104 3.30 14.58 12.89
N TRP A 105 4.37 14.15 12.21
CA TRP A 105 4.36 12.98 11.34
C TRP A 105 4.05 11.71 12.13
N THR A 106 4.73 11.49 13.25
CA THR A 106 4.50 10.33 14.12
C THR A 106 3.06 10.24 14.56
N ARG A 107 2.47 11.33 15.07
CA ARG A 107 1.05 11.37 15.46
C ARG A 107 0.10 11.10 14.31
N TRP A 108 0.43 11.62 13.13
CA TRP A 108 -0.38 11.42 11.93
C TRP A 108 -0.31 9.98 11.44
N ILE A 109 0.88 9.35 11.41
CA ILE A 109 1.06 7.94 11.00
C ILE A 109 0.30 7.00 11.94
N VAL A 110 0.35 7.25 13.25
CA VAL A 110 -0.40 6.46 14.24
C VAL A 110 -1.91 6.61 14.03
N ARG A 111 -2.40 7.82 13.75
CA ARG A 111 -3.82 8.05 13.41
C ARG A 111 -4.22 7.34 12.13
N LEU A 112 -3.38 7.42 11.10
CA LEU A 112 -3.60 6.72 9.83
C LEU A 112 -3.80 5.22 10.03
N SER A 113 -3.04 4.59 10.93
CA SER A 113 -3.20 3.16 11.23
C SER A 113 -4.62 2.79 11.69
N ASN A 114 -5.33 3.71 12.34
CA ASN A 114 -6.71 3.51 12.79
C ASN A 114 -7.76 3.88 11.72
N GLU A 115 -7.41 4.74 10.76
CA GLU A 115 -8.30 5.21 9.71
C GLU A 115 -8.26 4.33 8.44
N LEU A 116 -7.15 3.58 8.24
CA LEU A 116 -7.03 2.64 7.12
C LEU A 116 -8.13 1.58 7.17
N GLY A 117 -8.82 1.45 6.04
CA GLY A 117 -9.99 0.56 5.91
C GLY A 117 -11.32 1.29 5.92
N SER A 118 -11.41 2.47 6.55
CA SER A 118 -12.59 3.35 6.48
C SER A 118 -12.43 4.47 5.45
N LYS A 119 -11.19 4.89 5.18
CA LYS A 119 -10.86 5.96 4.22
C LYS A 119 -9.78 5.49 3.25
N GLU A 120 -9.82 6.04 2.05
CA GLU A 120 -8.76 5.85 1.08
C GLU A 120 -7.52 6.67 1.45
N LEU A 121 -6.30 6.13 1.14
CA LEU A 121 -5.06 6.86 1.38
C LEU A 121 -5.04 8.23 0.71
N ALA A 122 -5.57 8.33 -0.52
CA ALA A 122 -5.65 9.60 -1.24
C ALA A 122 -6.47 10.65 -0.48
N GLU A 123 -7.56 10.26 0.15
CA GLU A 123 -8.38 11.16 0.97
C GLU A 123 -7.63 11.64 2.22
N VAL A 124 -6.92 10.71 2.90
CA VAL A 124 -6.17 11.04 4.12
C VAL A 124 -4.98 11.95 3.80
N VAL A 125 -4.26 11.71 2.71
CA VAL A 125 -3.16 12.57 2.24
C VAL A 125 -3.72 13.96 1.82
N TYR A 126 -4.85 14.00 1.11
CA TYR A 126 -5.49 15.26 0.74
C TYR A 126 -5.81 16.12 1.95
N THR A 127 -6.44 15.54 2.98
CA THR A 127 -6.82 16.28 4.19
C THR A 127 -5.63 16.76 5.03
N ALA A 128 -4.47 16.11 4.91
CA ALA A 128 -3.20 16.51 5.56
C ALA A 128 -2.34 17.47 4.71
N SER A 129 -2.84 17.93 3.57
CA SER A 129 -2.06 18.74 2.62
C SER A 129 -2.29 20.25 2.76
N GLN A 130 -1.28 21.02 2.32
CA GLN A 130 -1.38 22.47 2.18
C GLN A 130 -2.51 22.90 1.23
N HIS A 131 -2.77 22.10 0.20
CA HIS A 131 -3.86 22.36 -0.74
C HIS A 131 -5.24 22.38 -0.06
N PHE A 132 -5.50 21.41 0.79
CA PHE A 132 -6.75 21.34 1.56
C PHE A 132 -6.90 22.54 2.49
N TYR A 133 -5.82 22.89 3.21
CA TYR A 133 -5.80 24.04 4.11
C TYR A 133 -6.10 25.35 3.39
N ASN A 134 -5.37 25.64 2.30
CA ASN A 134 -5.55 26.84 1.51
C ASN A 134 -6.99 26.98 0.99
N ARG A 135 -7.56 25.89 0.51
CA ARG A 135 -8.93 25.84 0.01
C ARG A 135 -9.98 26.12 1.07
N ARG A 136 -9.79 25.56 2.26
CA ARG A 136 -10.67 25.77 3.42
C ARG A 136 -10.62 27.24 3.89
N THR A 137 -9.43 27.83 3.94
CA THR A 137 -9.22 29.23 4.33
C THR A 137 -9.90 30.19 3.32
N THR A 138 -9.75 29.94 2.02
CA THR A 138 -10.39 30.75 0.98
C THR A 138 -11.92 30.66 1.03
N GLN A 139 -12.47 29.48 1.31
CA GLN A 139 -13.93 29.30 1.46
C GLN A 139 -14.49 29.96 2.73
N SER A 140 -13.69 30.01 3.79
CA SER A 140 -14.06 30.67 5.05
C SER A 140 -14.01 32.19 4.96
N ALA A 141 -13.08 32.75 4.16
CA ALA A 141 -12.95 34.19 3.93
C ALA A 141 -14.15 34.81 3.17
N GLY A 142 -14.91 33.97 2.45
CA GLY A 142 -16.15 34.39 1.76
C GLY A 142 -17.40 34.40 2.64
N LYS A 143 -17.34 33.92 3.88
CA LYS A 143 -18.42 33.95 4.86
C LYS A 143 -17.93 34.71 6.09
N SER A 144 -18.34 35.96 6.21
CA SER A 144 -17.99 36.90 7.27
C SER A 144 -18.22 36.32 8.67
N ALA A 145 -17.14 35.99 9.38
CA ALA A 145 -16.97 36.14 10.82
C ALA A 145 -15.47 35.96 11.14
N PRO A 146 -14.82 36.86 11.88
CA PRO A 146 -13.48 36.65 12.38
C PRO A 146 -13.56 35.68 13.56
N VAL A 147 -13.43 34.40 13.28
CA VAL A 147 -13.15 33.45 14.37
C VAL A 147 -11.70 33.71 14.76
N ALA A 148 -11.53 34.14 16.00
CA ALA A 148 -10.27 34.47 16.65
C ALA A 148 -9.18 33.46 16.28
N ALA A 149 -8.12 33.98 15.60
CA ALA A 149 -6.92 33.25 15.26
C ALA A 149 -6.10 33.01 16.54
N THR A 150 -6.41 31.97 17.29
CA THR A 150 -5.64 31.48 18.44
C THR A 150 -5.25 30.02 18.28
N THR A 151 -5.20 29.52 17.07
CA THR A 151 -4.61 28.21 16.80
C THR A 151 -3.48 28.39 15.81
N SER A 152 -2.27 27.98 16.18
CA SER A 152 -1.14 27.85 15.26
C SER A 152 -1.61 27.20 13.97
N PRO A 153 -1.11 27.63 12.78
CA PRO A 153 -1.54 27.03 11.54
C PRO A 153 -1.37 25.50 11.64
N PRO A 154 -2.37 24.70 11.27
CA PRO A 154 -2.25 23.25 11.35
C PRO A 154 -1.03 22.84 10.56
N THR A 155 -0.16 22.02 11.17
CA THR A 155 1.03 21.48 10.51
C THR A 155 0.59 20.68 9.30
N THR A 156 0.85 21.22 8.12
CA THR A 156 0.58 20.51 6.86
C THR A 156 1.76 19.59 6.56
N LEU A 157 1.48 18.31 6.39
CA LEU A 157 2.51 17.28 6.20
C LEU A 157 2.86 17.08 4.72
N PHE A 158 1.90 17.36 3.84
CA PHE A 158 2.05 17.29 2.39
C PHE A 158 1.92 18.68 1.78
N GLY A 159 2.65 18.93 0.71
CA GLY A 159 2.62 20.18 -0.02
C GLY A 159 1.33 20.41 -0.82
N ASP A 160 1.27 21.52 -1.56
CA ASP A 160 0.12 21.86 -2.40
C ASP A 160 -0.01 20.89 -3.59
N GLN A 161 1.11 20.51 -4.21
CA GLN A 161 1.10 19.62 -5.36
C GLN A 161 0.65 18.20 -5.00
N GLU A 162 1.18 17.65 -3.92
CA GLU A 162 0.76 16.34 -3.39
C GLU A 162 -0.74 16.36 -3.05
N GLY A 163 -1.22 17.46 -2.47
CA GLY A 163 -2.64 17.63 -2.17
C GLY A 163 -3.52 17.67 -3.42
N ARG A 164 -3.07 18.31 -4.50
CA ARG A 164 -3.78 18.31 -5.80
C ARG A 164 -3.83 16.92 -6.42
N ILE A 165 -2.68 16.22 -6.41
CA ILE A 165 -2.57 14.83 -6.89
C ILE A 165 -3.51 13.94 -6.09
N ALA A 166 -3.47 14.04 -4.75
CA ALA A 166 -4.30 13.24 -3.86
C ALA A 166 -5.79 13.47 -4.16
N LYS A 167 -6.23 14.72 -4.24
CA LYS A 167 -7.61 15.08 -4.56
C LYS A 167 -8.09 14.51 -5.90
N ALA A 168 -7.23 14.57 -6.93
CA ALA A 168 -7.57 14.07 -8.25
C ALA A 168 -7.67 12.54 -8.34
N ASN A 169 -7.13 11.82 -7.34
CA ASN A 169 -7.09 10.36 -7.29
C ASN A 169 -8.03 9.73 -6.25
N ILE A 170 -8.83 10.52 -5.54
CA ILE A 170 -9.88 9.98 -4.65
C ILE A 170 -10.89 9.19 -5.50
N GLY A 171 -11.20 7.97 -5.09
CA GLY A 171 -12.10 7.05 -5.80
C GLY A 171 -11.49 6.40 -7.05
N ARG A 172 -10.17 6.51 -7.26
CA ARG A 172 -9.46 5.88 -8.38
C ARG A 172 -8.57 4.74 -7.91
N ASP A 173 -8.08 3.95 -8.86
CA ASP A 173 -7.11 2.89 -8.56
C ASP A 173 -5.88 3.49 -7.85
N PRO A 174 -5.51 2.99 -6.66
CA PRO A 174 -4.35 3.45 -5.91
C PRO A 174 -3.02 3.42 -6.69
N LEU A 175 -2.91 2.58 -7.72
CA LEU A 175 -1.71 2.51 -8.56
C LEU A 175 -1.44 3.82 -9.30
N PHE A 176 -2.48 4.51 -9.78
CA PHE A 176 -2.34 5.83 -10.42
C PHE A 176 -1.88 6.89 -9.41
N PHE A 177 -2.40 6.82 -8.19
CA PHE A 177 -2.01 7.73 -7.12
C PHE A 177 -0.53 7.59 -6.77
N PHE A 178 -0.05 6.36 -6.53
CA PHE A 178 1.37 6.11 -6.27
C PHE A 178 2.26 6.54 -7.44
N ALA A 179 1.89 6.20 -8.69
CA ALA A 179 2.67 6.60 -9.86
C ALA A 179 2.76 8.12 -10.03
N ALA A 180 1.72 8.87 -9.69
CA ALA A 180 1.72 10.32 -9.73
C ALA A 180 2.59 10.92 -8.61
N LEU A 181 2.49 10.41 -7.38
CA LEU A 181 3.31 10.84 -6.24
C LEU A 181 4.79 10.46 -6.43
N GLN A 182 5.08 9.30 -7.03
CA GLN A 182 6.44 8.90 -7.33
C GLN A 182 7.16 9.93 -8.20
N ARG A 183 6.50 10.38 -9.26
CA ARG A 183 7.05 11.42 -10.15
C ARG A 183 7.19 12.77 -9.47
N GLN A 184 6.28 13.11 -8.55
CA GLN A 184 6.29 14.39 -7.83
C GLN A 184 7.35 14.43 -6.74
N LEU A 185 7.55 13.32 -6.01
CA LEU A 185 8.42 13.22 -4.83
C LEU A 185 9.77 12.58 -5.14
N ASP A 186 9.95 12.12 -6.39
CA ASP A 186 11.19 11.49 -6.88
C ASP A 186 11.70 10.34 -6.02
N TYR A 187 10.77 9.54 -5.45
CA TYR A 187 11.17 8.35 -4.73
C TYR A 187 11.37 7.15 -5.68
N PRO A 188 12.24 6.20 -5.32
CA PRO A 188 12.59 5.09 -6.20
C PRO A 188 11.41 4.14 -6.43
N VAL A 189 11.46 3.42 -7.56
CA VAL A 189 10.49 2.36 -7.85
C VAL A 189 10.53 1.31 -6.76
N VAL A 190 9.37 0.93 -6.25
CA VAL A 190 9.25 -0.09 -5.21
C VAL A 190 9.55 -1.48 -5.76
N PRO A 191 10.57 -2.19 -5.24
CA PRO A 191 10.84 -3.57 -5.60
C PRO A 191 9.66 -4.49 -5.26
N ARG A 192 9.41 -5.48 -6.13
CA ARG A 192 8.33 -6.46 -5.96
C ARG A 192 8.81 -7.86 -6.28
N SER A 193 8.24 -8.87 -5.61
CA SER A 193 8.45 -10.25 -5.96
C SER A 193 7.87 -10.54 -7.35
N GLN A 194 8.71 -11.02 -8.28
CA GLN A 194 8.27 -11.45 -9.60
C GLN A 194 7.43 -12.74 -9.54
N LYS A 195 7.61 -13.55 -8.50
CA LYS A 195 6.81 -14.76 -8.29
C LYS A 195 5.34 -14.44 -7.98
N ALA A 196 5.05 -13.30 -7.35
CA ALA A 196 3.67 -12.86 -7.14
C ALA A 196 2.92 -12.59 -8.46
N ASP A 197 3.63 -12.16 -9.51
CA ASP A 197 3.05 -11.97 -10.84
C ASP A 197 3.00 -13.28 -11.64
N ALA A 198 3.89 -14.24 -11.37
CA ALA A 198 3.89 -15.56 -11.99
C ALA A 198 2.73 -16.44 -11.46
N PHE A 199 2.37 -16.30 -10.17
CA PHE A 199 1.19 -16.96 -9.60
C PHE A 199 -0.14 -16.32 -10.03
N ARG A 200 -0.13 -15.10 -10.58
CA ARG A 200 -1.32 -14.50 -11.23
C ARG A 200 -1.58 -15.06 -12.61
N LYS A 201 -0.59 -15.63 -13.27
CA LYS A 201 -0.79 -16.48 -14.45
C LYS A 201 -1.03 -17.89 -13.93
N LEU A 202 -2.27 -18.19 -13.53
CA LEU A 202 -2.69 -19.58 -13.38
C LEU A 202 -2.27 -20.30 -14.66
N ASP A 203 -1.78 -21.53 -14.49
CA ASP A 203 -1.59 -22.43 -15.62
C ASP A 203 -2.86 -22.35 -16.51
N PRO A 204 -2.76 -22.08 -17.81
CA PRO A 204 -3.91 -21.93 -18.70
C PRO A 204 -4.92 -23.10 -18.59
N THR A 205 -4.44 -24.29 -18.23
CA THR A 205 -5.26 -25.48 -17.96
C THR A 205 -6.06 -25.37 -16.66
N LEU A 206 -5.51 -24.72 -15.62
CA LEU A 206 -6.21 -24.44 -14.37
C LEU A 206 -7.22 -23.31 -14.54
N GLU A 207 -6.86 -22.27 -15.28
CA GLU A 207 -7.76 -21.16 -15.61
C GLU A 207 -8.97 -21.64 -16.42
N ALA A 208 -8.76 -22.51 -17.40
CA ALA A 208 -9.84 -23.15 -18.14
C ALA A 208 -10.73 -24.05 -17.25
N ARG A 209 -10.15 -24.75 -16.27
CA ARG A 209 -10.90 -25.54 -15.29
C ARG A 209 -11.70 -24.68 -14.33
N PHE A 210 -11.14 -23.57 -13.83
CA PHE A 210 -11.86 -22.62 -12.98
C PHE A 210 -13.04 -21.99 -13.74
N ASN A 211 -12.82 -21.49 -14.94
CA ASN A 211 -13.89 -20.94 -15.78
C ASN A 211 -15.01 -21.96 -16.04
N LYS A 212 -14.65 -23.23 -16.27
CA LYS A 212 -15.63 -24.31 -16.46
C LYS A 212 -16.39 -24.64 -15.16
N LEU A 213 -15.74 -24.56 -14.01
CA LEU A 213 -16.39 -24.73 -12.70
C LEU A 213 -17.32 -23.55 -12.37
N GLU A 214 -16.91 -22.32 -12.64
CA GLU A 214 -17.76 -21.13 -12.47
C GLU A 214 -19.00 -21.18 -13.37
N GLN A 215 -18.84 -21.61 -14.63
CA GLN A 215 -19.99 -21.80 -15.52
C GLN A 215 -20.94 -22.86 -15.01
N ARG A 216 -20.43 -23.99 -14.51
CA ARG A 216 -21.27 -25.05 -13.91
C ARG A 216 -21.96 -24.56 -12.64
N LEU A 217 -21.27 -23.84 -11.79
CA LEU A 217 -21.85 -23.27 -10.56
C LEU A 217 -22.96 -22.28 -10.90
N LYS A 218 -22.76 -21.46 -11.91
CA LYS A 218 -23.75 -20.49 -12.38
C LYS A 218 -24.98 -21.16 -12.96
N ILE A 219 -24.82 -22.31 -13.65
CA ILE A 219 -25.96 -23.14 -14.15
C ILE A 219 -26.71 -23.75 -12.96
N VAL A 220 -26.02 -24.34 -11.98
CA VAL A 220 -26.63 -24.91 -10.76
C VAL A 220 -27.35 -23.86 -9.94
N GLU A 221 -26.76 -22.65 -9.80
CA GLU A 221 -27.42 -21.52 -9.13
C GLU A 221 -28.67 -21.03 -9.88
N MET A 222 -28.66 -21.06 -11.22
CA MET A 222 -29.84 -20.74 -12.01
C MET A 222 -30.92 -21.82 -11.88
N GLU A 223 -30.55 -23.10 -11.82
CA GLU A 223 -31.46 -24.20 -11.57
C GLU A 223 -32.07 -24.14 -10.16
N THR A 224 -31.29 -23.86 -9.14
CA THR A 224 -31.76 -23.74 -7.74
C THR A 224 -32.61 -22.50 -7.50
N LYS A 225 -32.40 -21.41 -8.25
CA LYS A 225 -33.23 -20.19 -8.19
C LYS A 225 -34.49 -20.23 -9.05
N GLY A 226 -34.82 -21.38 -9.64
CA GLY A 226 -36.11 -21.61 -10.35
C GLY A 226 -36.28 -20.83 -11.66
N GLY A 227 -35.19 -20.57 -12.41
CA GLY A 227 -35.20 -19.60 -13.50
C GLY A 227 -34.83 -20.10 -14.92
N ILE A 228 -34.97 -21.38 -15.25
CA ILE A 228 -34.92 -21.78 -16.66
C ILE A 228 -36.08 -22.77 -16.94
N ASP A 229 -37.13 -22.25 -17.52
CA ASP A 229 -38.19 -23.09 -18.09
C ASP A 229 -37.70 -23.67 -19.43
N LEU A 230 -37.11 -24.86 -19.36
CA LEU A 230 -36.63 -25.62 -20.54
C LEU A 230 -37.76 -25.97 -21.53
N LYS A 231 -39.02 -25.78 -21.16
CA LYS A 231 -40.17 -26.01 -22.09
C LYS A 231 -40.23 -24.98 -23.21
N GLN A 232 -39.56 -23.83 -23.09
CA GLN A 232 -39.53 -22.84 -24.16
C GLN A 232 -38.55 -23.20 -25.30
N PHE A 233 -37.62 -24.11 -25.07
CA PHE A 233 -36.66 -24.55 -26.10
C PHE A 233 -37.09 -25.79 -26.88
N TYR A 234 -38.17 -26.48 -26.45
CA TYR A 234 -38.68 -27.69 -27.11
C TYR A 234 -40.00 -27.46 -27.90
N LYS A 235 -40.33 -26.20 -28.18
CA LYS A 235 -41.46 -25.87 -29.02
C LYS A 235 -40.98 -25.26 -30.32
N THR A 236 -40.52 -26.11 -31.25
CA THR A 236 -40.58 -25.84 -32.70
C THR A 236 -40.07 -27.07 -33.44
N GLU A 237 -40.93 -28.05 -33.64
CA GLU A 237 -40.90 -28.95 -34.79
C GLU A 237 -42.15 -29.86 -34.72
N ASP A 238 -43.29 -29.33 -35.12
CA ASP A 238 -44.42 -30.09 -35.57
C ASP A 238 -45.48 -29.11 -36.12
N SER A 239 -45.35 -28.75 -37.38
CA SER A 239 -46.44 -28.21 -38.19
C SER A 239 -45.97 -27.98 -39.64
N THR A 240 -45.61 -29.03 -40.34
CA THR A 240 -45.77 -29.04 -41.81
C THR A 240 -46.00 -30.49 -42.23
N ASP A 241 -47.27 -30.93 -42.10
CA ASP A 241 -47.91 -31.89 -42.98
C ASP A 241 -49.39 -31.66 -42.86
N ASN A 242 -49.96 -31.05 -43.90
CA ASN A 242 -51.24 -31.46 -44.61
C ASN A 242 -51.79 -30.30 -45.44
N LEU A 243 -51.93 -30.65 -46.75
CA LEU A 243 -52.75 -30.09 -47.83
C LEU A 243 -52.10 -29.00 -48.68
#